data_7fb8a375e4552ff39b509d4efca8a658
#
_entry.id   7fb8a375e4552ff39b509d4efca8a658
#
_cell.length_a   1.000
_cell.length_b   1.000
_cell.length_c   1.000
_cell.angle_alpha   90.00
_cell.angle_beta   90.00
_cell.angle_gamma   90.00
#
_symmetry.space_group_name_H-M   'P 1'
#
loop_
_entity.id
_entity.type
_entity.pdbx_description
1 polymer ?
#
loop_
_entity_poly.entity_id
_entity_poly.type
_entity_poly.pdbx_seq_one_letter_code
_entity_poly.pdbx_strand_id
1 'polypeptide(L)'
;ISYDKENEADILSIIASSAALAISGMPFMGPIAASRVGFINGKYVLNPSKKDLEKSKLDLVVAGTKDAVLMVESEAKGLTEEEMLNAVKFGHENFIPVIKMIEELAKECKKPAWEIEKKDLSEVKNKLVKEFTERLKKAFSIKDKQERSNLIANITEEAKKLYKEDENVSELDVNFELKNLEKTIVRTDILKNKNRIDGRGLSDVRPIMCEVGILPRVHGSALFTRGET
;
A
#
# COMPACT_ATOMS: atom_id res chain seq x y z
N ILE A 1 -22.69 -16.10 0.48
CA ILE A 1 -24.03 -16.65 0.32
C ILE A 1 -24.48 -17.35 1.60
N SER A 2 -23.57 -18.01 2.28
CA SER A 2 -23.79 -18.73 3.52
C SER A 2 -22.74 -18.36 4.56
N TYR A 3 -23.14 -18.21 5.81
CA TYR A 3 -22.28 -17.75 6.90
C TYR A 3 -22.62 -18.53 8.18
N ASP A 4 -21.62 -19.14 8.80
CA ASP A 4 -21.79 -19.97 10.00
C ASP A 4 -21.93 -19.17 11.30
N LYS A 5 -21.66 -17.86 11.29
CA LYS A 5 -21.66 -16.93 12.43
C LYS A 5 -20.54 -17.17 13.47
N GLU A 6 -19.65 -18.13 13.24
CA GLU A 6 -18.54 -18.46 14.14
C GLU A 6 -17.21 -17.96 13.61
N ASN A 7 -17.01 -18.06 12.28
CA ASN A 7 -15.77 -17.65 11.61
C ASN A 7 -15.97 -16.35 10.84
N GLU A 8 -14.99 -15.47 10.85
CA GLU A 8 -15.04 -14.25 10.05
C GLU A 8 -14.84 -14.58 8.56
N ALA A 9 -15.63 -13.93 7.71
CA ALA A 9 -15.65 -14.23 6.28
C ALA A 9 -14.53 -13.52 5.48
N ASP A 10 -13.86 -12.55 6.06
CA ASP A 10 -12.88 -11.70 5.40
C ASP A 10 -11.64 -12.49 4.92
N ILE A 11 -11.06 -13.32 5.78
CA ILE A 11 -9.91 -14.17 5.42
C ILE A 11 -10.27 -15.11 4.27
N LEU A 12 -11.42 -15.77 4.35
CA LEU A 12 -11.91 -16.65 3.29
C LEU A 12 -12.17 -15.89 1.98
N SER A 13 -12.67 -14.66 2.08
CA SER A 13 -12.93 -13.80 0.91
C SER A 13 -11.63 -13.41 0.20
N ILE A 14 -10.56 -13.08 0.95
CA ILE A 14 -9.24 -12.79 0.38
C ILE A 14 -8.69 -14.02 -0.34
N ILE A 15 -8.72 -15.19 0.31
CA ILE A 15 -8.23 -16.45 -0.25
C ILE A 15 -9.01 -16.85 -1.51
N ALA A 16 -10.34 -16.78 -1.46
CA ALA A 16 -11.19 -17.13 -2.59
C ALA A 16 -11.01 -16.20 -3.78
N SER A 17 -10.88 -14.89 -3.53
CA SER A 17 -10.61 -13.90 -4.57
C SER A 17 -9.23 -14.12 -5.21
N SER A 18 -8.21 -14.40 -4.40
CA SER A 18 -6.87 -14.72 -4.87
C SER A 18 -6.84 -15.98 -5.73
N ALA A 19 -7.53 -17.04 -5.31
CA ALA A 19 -7.66 -18.27 -6.08
C ALA A 19 -8.39 -18.03 -7.41
N ALA A 20 -9.50 -17.29 -7.40
CA ALA A 20 -10.25 -16.94 -8.61
C ALA A 20 -9.38 -16.15 -9.60
N LEU A 21 -8.60 -15.17 -9.14
CA LEU A 21 -7.67 -14.42 -9.98
C LEU A 21 -6.56 -15.33 -10.53
N ALA A 22 -5.99 -16.22 -9.71
CA ALA A 22 -4.91 -17.11 -10.12
C ALA A 22 -5.33 -18.07 -11.25
N ILE A 23 -6.58 -18.52 -11.26
CA ILE A 23 -7.10 -19.45 -12.29
C ILE A 23 -7.74 -18.75 -13.49
N SER A 24 -8.01 -17.43 -13.41
CA SER A 24 -8.77 -16.69 -14.43
C SER A 24 -8.05 -16.48 -15.75
N GLY A 25 -6.71 -16.56 -15.75
CA GLY A 25 -5.87 -16.15 -16.87
C GLY A 25 -5.57 -14.65 -16.94
N MET A 26 -6.18 -13.85 -16.07
CA MET A 26 -5.85 -12.42 -15.93
C MET A 26 -4.37 -12.22 -15.52
N PRO A 27 -3.75 -11.08 -15.88
CA PRO A 27 -2.40 -10.76 -15.44
C PRO A 27 -2.38 -10.51 -13.93
N PHE A 28 -2.01 -11.54 -13.20
CA PHE A 28 -1.93 -11.53 -11.76
C PHE A 28 -0.52 -11.94 -11.33
N MET A 29 0.17 -11.10 -10.56
CA MET A 29 1.60 -11.26 -10.23
C MET A 29 1.87 -12.30 -9.13
N GLY A 30 0.92 -13.16 -8.89
CA GLY A 30 1.01 -14.25 -7.94
C GLY A 30 -0.07 -14.19 -6.87
N PRO A 31 -0.42 -15.35 -6.29
CA PRO A 31 -1.43 -15.42 -5.28
C PRO A 31 -1.01 -14.70 -4.00
N ILE A 32 -2.02 -14.18 -3.32
CA ILE A 32 -1.93 -13.67 -1.95
C ILE A 32 -2.79 -14.56 -1.05
N ALA A 33 -2.45 -14.58 0.23
CA ALA A 33 -3.30 -15.15 1.25
C ALA A 33 -3.33 -14.24 2.48
N ALA A 34 -4.17 -14.58 3.42
CA ALA A 34 -4.29 -13.87 4.68
C ALA A 34 -4.54 -14.85 5.82
N SER A 35 -4.28 -14.37 7.02
CA SER A 35 -4.65 -15.03 8.26
C SER A 35 -5.06 -14.01 9.30
N ARG A 36 -5.91 -14.42 10.24
CA ARG A 36 -6.21 -13.68 11.46
C ARG A 36 -5.41 -14.26 12.61
N VAL A 37 -4.84 -13.42 13.44
CA VAL A 37 -4.03 -13.82 14.59
C VAL A 37 -4.62 -13.22 15.85
N GLY A 38 -4.97 -14.07 16.81
CA GLY A 38 -5.32 -13.70 18.16
C GLY A 38 -4.13 -13.90 19.12
N PHE A 39 -4.20 -13.28 20.30
CA PHE A 39 -3.25 -13.48 21.40
C PHE A 39 -4.01 -13.75 22.69
N ILE A 40 -4.04 -15.03 23.10
CA ILE A 40 -4.86 -15.53 24.22
C ILE A 40 -3.96 -16.28 25.19
N ASN A 41 -3.98 -15.92 26.45
CA ASN A 41 -3.18 -16.57 27.50
C ASN A 41 -1.69 -16.70 27.16
N GLY A 42 -1.11 -15.66 26.54
CA GLY A 42 0.29 -15.63 26.16
C GLY A 42 0.67 -16.47 24.92
N LYS A 43 -0.34 -16.89 24.13
CA LYS A 43 -0.11 -17.70 22.91
C LYS A 43 -0.80 -17.09 21.70
N TYR A 44 -0.15 -17.20 20.54
CA TYR A 44 -0.77 -16.84 19.28
C TYR A 44 -1.75 -17.93 18.86
N VAL A 45 -2.91 -17.51 18.37
CA VAL A 45 -3.99 -18.38 17.88
C VAL A 45 -4.29 -18.01 16.45
N LEU A 46 -4.17 -18.98 15.55
CA LEU A 46 -4.46 -18.80 14.13
C LEU A 46 -5.96 -18.87 13.88
N ASN A 47 -6.49 -17.89 13.16
CA ASN A 47 -7.89 -17.78 12.78
C ASN A 47 -8.85 -18.06 13.97
N PRO A 48 -8.74 -17.31 15.07
CA PRO A 48 -9.57 -17.51 16.25
C PRO A 48 -11.05 -17.31 15.91
N SER A 49 -11.91 -18.07 16.56
CA SER A 49 -13.37 -17.86 16.48
C SER A 49 -13.77 -16.51 17.05
N LYS A 50 -14.98 -16.02 16.75
CA LYS A 50 -15.53 -14.80 17.35
C LYS A 50 -15.50 -14.83 18.88
N LYS A 51 -15.85 -15.96 19.47
CA LYS A 51 -15.83 -16.14 20.94
C LYS A 51 -14.41 -16.08 21.52
N ASP A 52 -13.42 -16.53 20.76
CA ASP A 52 -12.02 -16.47 21.15
C ASP A 52 -11.47 -15.04 21.03
N LEU A 53 -11.91 -14.29 19.99
CA LEU A 53 -11.54 -12.88 19.83
C LEU A 53 -11.99 -11.99 20.99
N GLU A 54 -13.17 -12.25 21.59
CA GLU A 54 -13.66 -11.52 22.75
C GLU A 54 -12.66 -11.58 23.93
N LYS A 55 -11.94 -12.69 24.07
CA LYS A 55 -10.94 -12.95 25.13
C LYS A 55 -9.53 -12.59 24.69
N SER A 56 -9.34 -12.26 23.43
CA SER A 56 -8.03 -11.98 22.86
C SER A 56 -7.55 -10.58 23.23
N LYS A 57 -6.24 -10.45 23.44
CA LYS A 57 -5.55 -9.16 23.51
C LYS A 57 -5.14 -8.61 22.15
N LEU A 58 -5.34 -9.38 21.10
CA LEU A 58 -4.97 -9.04 19.74
C LEU A 58 -6.06 -9.52 18.78
N ASP A 59 -6.48 -8.65 17.89
CA ASP A 59 -7.16 -8.98 16.65
C ASP A 59 -6.30 -8.43 15.51
N LEU A 60 -5.57 -9.29 14.81
CA LEU A 60 -4.61 -8.92 13.79
C LEU A 60 -4.93 -9.67 12.49
N VAL A 61 -5.16 -8.94 11.41
CA VAL A 61 -5.20 -9.48 10.05
C VAL A 61 -3.87 -9.21 9.35
N VAL A 62 -3.28 -10.26 8.84
CA VAL A 62 -2.04 -10.20 8.04
C VAL A 62 -2.33 -10.77 6.67
N ALA A 63 -2.02 -10.03 5.61
CA ALA A 63 -2.13 -10.49 4.23
C ALA A 63 -0.83 -10.24 3.46
N GLY A 64 -0.53 -11.11 2.51
CA GLY A 64 0.70 -10.98 1.73
C GLY A 64 0.90 -12.06 0.68
N THR A 65 2.07 -11.99 0.06
CA THR A 65 2.61 -13.01 -0.83
C THR A 65 3.44 -14.02 -0.01
N LYS A 66 3.95 -15.03 -0.66
CA LYS A 66 4.88 -15.98 0.00
C LYS A 66 6.17 -15.32 0.50
N ASP A 67 6.58 -14.21 -0.10
CA ASP A 67 7.87 -13.57 0.14
C ASP A 67 7.76 -12.27 0.96
N ALA A 68 6.56 -11.70 1.09
CA ALA A 68 6.38 -10.40 1.74
C ALA A 68 4.97 -10.20 2.33
N VAL A 69 4.92 -9.50 3.45
CA VAL A 69 3.71 -8.96 4.03
C VAL A 69 3.31 -7.70 3.26
N LEU A 70 2.06 -7.61 2.83
CA LEU A 70 1.48 -6.49 2.08
C LEU A 70 0.54 -5.64 2.93
N MET A 71 -0.20 -6.27 3.84
CA MET A 71 -1.19 -5.62 4.67
C MET A 71 -1.11 -6.13 6.11
N VAL A 72 -1.22 -5.21 7.04
CA VAL A 72 -1.35 -5.47 8.47
C VAL A 72 -2.42 -4.52 9.01
N GLU A 73 -3.45 -5.07 9.62
CA GLU A 73 -4.50 -4.32 10.30
C GLU A 73 -4.75 -4.93 11.66
N SER A 74 -4.72 -4.13 12.75
CA SER A 74 -4.81 -4.69 14.08
C SER A 74 -5.46 -3.78 15.12
N GLU A 75 -6.13 -4.41 16.08
CA GLU A 75 -6.49 -3.86 17.38
C GLU A 75 -5.73 -4.63 18.46
N ALA A 76 -4.99 -3.92 19.31
CA ALA A 76 -4.18 -4.53 20.36
C ALA A 76 -4.43 -3.88 21.74
N LYS A 77 -4.48 -4.70 22.80
CA LYS A 77 -4.67 -4.28 24.17
C LYS A 77 -3.33 -4.33 24.92
N GLY A 78 -2.45 -3.36 24.65
CA GLY A 78 -1.20 -3.17 25.38
C GLY A 78 -0.17 -4.28 25.18
N LEU A 79 -0.02 -4.80 23.97
CA LEU A 79 1.05 -5.74 23.61
C LEU A 79 2.35 -4.97 23.32
N THR A 80 3.47 -5.63 23.57
CA THR A 80 4.79 -5.10 23.26
C THR A 80 5.07 -5.13 21.75
N GLU A 81 6.03 -4.32 21.29
CA GLU A 81 6.48 -4.33 19.89
C GLU A 81 6.96 -5.71 19.43
N GLU A 82 7.65 -6.44 20.32
CA GLU A 82 8.13 -7.79 20.04
C GLU A 82 6.97 -8.78 19.87
N GLU A 83 5.97 -8.73 20.75
CA GLU A 83 4.76 -9.55 20.62
C GLU A 83 4.01 -9.24 19.32
N MET A 84 3.90 -7.96 18.93
CA MET A 84 3.26 -7.56 17.68
C MET A 84 4.05 -8.04 16.46
N LEU A 85 5.37 -7.89 16.45
CA LEU A 85 6.23 -8.36 15.37
C LEU A 85 6.13 -9.88 15.19
N ASN A 86 6.18 -10.63 16.31
CA ASN A 86 6.04 -12.08 16.30
C ASN A 86 4.63 -12.53 15.85
N ALA A 87 3.58 -11.77 16.17
CA ALA A 87 2.22 -12.03 15.68
C ALA A 87 2.13 -11.90 14.15
N VAL A 88 2.72 -10.85 13.59
CA VAL A 88 2.78 -10.64 12.12
C VAL A 88 3.53 -11.78 11.45
N LYS A 89 4.70 -12.16 11.99
CA LYS A 89 5.49 -13.27 11.50
C LYS A 89 4.72 -14.59 11.57
N PHE A 90 4.09 -14.88 12.71
CA PHE A 90 3.25 -16.06 12.89
C PHE A 90 2.12 -16.13 11.85
N GLY A 91 1.40 -15.02 11.62
CA GLY A 91 0.35 -14.94 10.62
C GLY A 91 0.86 -15.22 9.21
N HIS A 92 1.98 -14.57 8.83
CA HIS A 92 2.61 -14.75 7.53
C HIS A 92 3.02 -16.20 7.27
N GLU A 93 3.76 -16.79 8.20
CA GLU A 93 4.25 -18.17 8.09
C GLU A 93 3.10 -19.19 7.95
N ASN A 94 1.97 -18.94 8.64
CA ASN A 94 0.83 -19.86 8.64
C ASN A 94 -0.08 -19.73 7.42
N PHE A 95 -0.04 -18.66 6.65
CA PHE A 95 -0.80 -18.60 5.40
C PHE A 95 0.01 -19.03 4.15
N ILE A 96 1.32 -19.19 4.22
CA ILE A 96 2.15 -19.72 3.10
C ILE A 96 1.61 -21.04 2.53
N PRO A 97 1.17 -22.04 3.33
CA PRO A 97 0.57 -23.25 2.80
C PRO A 97 -0.66 -23.00 1.91
N VAL A 98 -1.47 -21.98 2.25
CA VAL A 98 -2.64 -21.60 1.45
C VAL A 98 -2.22 -21.06 0.08
N ILE A 99 -1.16 -20.25 0.02
CA ILE A 99 -0.61 -19.79 -1.26
C ILE A 99 -0.17 -20.96 -2.13
N LYS A 100 0.51 -21.95 -1.55
CA LYS A 100 0.92 -23.17 -2.27
C LYS A 100 -0.28 -23.95 -2.82
N MET A 101 -1.35 -24.09 -2.04
CA MET A 101 -2.60 -24.69 -2.51
C MET A 101 -3.21 -23.95 -3.70
N ILE A 102 -3.20 -22.62 -3.69
CA ILE A 102 -3.68 -21.81 -4.81
C ILE A 102 -2.78 -22.00 -6.04
N GLU A 103 -1.46 -22.05 -5.86
CA GLU A 103 -0.51 -22.31 -6.94
C GLU A 103 -0.73 -23.72 -7.56
N GLU A 104 -1.02 -24.72 -6.75
CA GLU A 104 -1.34 -26.09 -7.21
C GLU A 104 -2.68 -26.11 -7.97
N LEU A 105 -3.72 -25.50 -7.42
CA LEU A 105 -5.00 -25.35 -8.10
C LEU A 105 -4.86 -24.66 -9.44
N ALA A 106 -4.05 -23.60 -9.51
CA ALA A 106 -3.80 -22.88 -10.76
C ALA A 106 -3.07 -23.75 -11.80
N LYS A 107 -2.20 -24.67 -11.40
CA LYS A 107 -1.55 -25.61 -12.34
C LYS A 107 -2.55 -26.56 -12.99
N GLU A 108 -3.60 -26.95 -12.27
CA GLU A 108 -4.58 -27.92 -12.77
C GLU A 108 -5.68 -27.28 -13.64
N CYS A 109 -6.12 -26.08 -13.29
CA CYS A 109 -7.34 -25.51 -13.90
C CYS A 109 -7.23 -24.06 -14.38
N LYS A 110 -6.02 -23.50 -14.49
CA LYS A 110 -5.82 -22.14 -15.00
C LYS A 110 -6.29 -22.02 -16.45
N LYS A 111 -7.08 -20.97 -16.71
CA LYS A 111 -7.44 -20.58 -18.09
C LYS A 111 -6.22 -20.04 -18.84
N PRO A 112 -6.26 -20.04 -20.19
CA PRO A 112 -5.22 -19.38 -20.98
C PRO A 112 -4.97 -17.95 -20.50
N ALA A 113 -3.70 -17.57 -20.46
CA ALA A 113 -3.34 -16.20 -20.08
C ALA A 113 -3.88 -15.20 -21.10
N TRP A 114 -4.38 -14.07 -20.62
CA TRP A 114 -4.78 -12.98 -21.49
C TRP A 114 -3.55 -12.42 -22.19
N GLU A 115 -3.64 -12.25 -23.48
CA GLU A 115 -2.63 -11.53 -24.25
C GLU A 115 -2.78 -10.04 -23.97
N ILE A 116 -1.71 -9.45 -23.47
CA ILE A 116 -1.64 -8.01 -23.21
C ILE A 116 -0.49 -7.45 -24.03
N GLU A 117 -0.83 -6.56 -24.94
CA GLU A 117 0.19 -5.78 -25.65
C GLU A 117 0.88 -4.87 -24.64
N LYS A 118 2.16 -5.13 -24.40
CA LYS A 118 3.01 -4.24 -23.61
C LYS A 118 3.54 -3.15 -24.53
N LYS A 119 3.06 -1.94 -24.29
CA LYS A 119 3.59 -0.76 -24.97
C LYS A 119 5.01 -0.49 -24.48
N ASP A 120 5.95 -0.34 -25.41
CA ASP A 120 7.31 0.09 -25.07
C ASP A 120 7.33 1.61 -24.90
N LEU A 121 7.52 2.06 -23.67
CA LEU A 121 7.61 3.47 -23.30
C LEU A 121 9.05 3.93 -23.03
N SER A 122 10.05 3.15 -23.47
CA SER A 122 11.46 3.43 -23.18
C SER A 122 11.92 4.79 -23.75
N GLU A 123 11.46 5.16 -24.94
CA GLU A 123 11.79 6.45 -25.53
C GLU A 123 11.16 7.61 -24.77
N VAL A 124 9.88 7.46 -24.40
CA VAL A 124 9.14 8.45 -23.57
C VAL A 124 9.87 8.65 -22.24
N LYS A 125 10.20 7.56 -21.56
CA LYS A 125 10.94 7.57 -20.30
C LYS A 125 12.28 8.29 -20.45
N ASN A 126 13.09 7.93 -21.45
CA ASN A 126 14.42 8.51 -21.64
C ASN A 126 14.36 10.03 -21.91
N LYS A 127 13.39 10.46 -22.71
CA LYS A 127 13.17 11.88 -23.00
C LYS A 127 12.72 12.64 -21.75
N LEU A 128 11.75 12.11 -21.00
CA LEU A 128 11.30 12.70 -19.74
C LEU A 128 12.44 12.80 -18.71
N VAL A 129 13.24 11.75 -18.56
CA VAL A 129 14.41 11.74 -17.69
C VAL A 129 15.38 12.85 -18.09
N LYS A 130 15.70 12.98 -19.37
CA LYS A 130 16.64 13.99 -19.87
C LYS A 130 16.15 15.43 -19.65
N GLU A 131 14.87 15.68 -19.89
CA GLU A 131 14.33 17.05 -19.88
C GLU A 131 13.85 17.52 -18.51
N PHE A 132 13.32 16.62 -17.68
CA PHE A 132 12.62 17.02 -16.45
C PHE A 132 13.31 16.64 -15.14
N THR A 133 14.36 15.79 -15.15
CA THR A 133 15.01 15.36 -13.89
C THR A 133 15.46 16.51 -13.02
N GLU A 134 16.21 17.47 -13.57
CA GLU A 134 16.75 18.57 -12.76
C GLU A 134 15.67 19.55 -12.30
N ARG A 135 14.64 19.73 -13.08
CA ARG A 135 13.48 20.56 -12.72
C ARG A 135 12.67 19.93 -11.59
N LEU A 136 12.42 18.61 -11.67
CA LEU A 136 11.76 17.86 -10.60
C LEU A 136 12.58 17.83 -9.32
N LYS A 137 13.90 17.66 -9.39
CA LYS A 137 14.78 17.75 -8.20
C LYS A 137 14.65 19.11 -7.52
N LYS A 138 14.64 20.21 -8.30
CA LYS A 138 14.40 21.55 -7.75
C LYS A 138 13.03 21.68 -7.11
N ALA A 139 11.99 21.15 -7.74
CA ALA A 139 10.65 21.15 -7.17
C ALA A 139 10.61 20.39 -5.83
N PHE A 140 11.22 19.21 -5.76
CA PHE A 140 11.25 18.40 -4.53
C PHE A 140 12.18 18.97 -3.44
N SER A 141 13.04 19.94 -3.72
CA SER A 141 13.80 20.66 -2.70
C SER A 141 12.98 21.74 -1.96
N ILE A 142 11.82 22.12 -2.49
CA ILE A 142 10.93 23.10 -1.88
C ILE A 142 10.18 22.44 -0.73
N LYS A 143 10.30 22.99 0.49
CA LYS A 143 9.66 22.45 1.68
C LYS A 143 8.17 22.76 1.73
N ASP A 144 7.77 23.95 1.25
CA ASP A 144 6.35 24.32 1.18
C ASP A 144 5.60 23.41 0.21
N LYS A 145 4.52 22.82 0.69
CA LYS A 145 3.76 21.83 -0.05
C LYS A 145 3.00 22.43 -1.23
N GLN A 146 2.40 23.60 -1.04
CA GLN A 146 1.60 24.23 -2.07
C GLN A 146 2.46 24.71 -3.24
N GLU A 147 3.59 25.37 -2.93
CA GLU A 147 4.55 25.83 -3.92
C GLU A 147 5.14 24.65 -4.70
N ARG A 148 5.57 23.60 -4.00
CA ARG A 148 6.05 22.36 -4.61
C ARG A 148 5.01 21.73 -5.53
N SER A 149 3.76 21.59 -5.07
CA SER A 149 2.68 20.98 -5.86
C SER A 149 2.38 21.79 -7.12
N ASN A 150 2.34 23.11 -7.04
CA ASN A 150 2.12 23.98 -8.18
C ASN A 150 3.23 23.84 -9.23
N LEU A 151 4.48 23.77 -8.79
CA LEU A 151 5.61 23.61 -9.71
C LEU A 151 5.59 22.23 -10.39
N ILE A 152 5.27 21.16 -9.64
CA ILE A 152 5.13 19.81 -10.21
C ILE A 152 3.98 19.77 -11.21
N ALA A 153 2.85 20.39 -10.91
CA ALA A 153 1.71 20.47 -11.83
C ALA A 153 2.10 21.15 -13.15
N ASN A 154 2.81 22.29 -13.08
CA ASN A 154 3.31 22.98 -14.29
C ASN A 154 4.25 22.09 -15.11
N ILE A 155 5.17 21.37 -14.45
CA ILE A 155 6.08 20.44 -15.12
C ILE A 155 5.29 19.31 -15.80
N THR A 156 4.26 18.80 -15.13
CA THR A 156 3.40 17.73 -15.68
C THR A 156 2.65 18.20 -16.93
N GLU A 157 2.09 19.40 -16.90
CA GLU A 157 1.40 19.96 -18.07
C GLU A 157 2.34 20.23 -19.26
N GLU A 158 3.55 20.69 -18.99
CA GLU A 158 4.57 20.84 -20.03
C GLU A 158 4.98 19.48 -20.61
N ALA A 159 5.18 18.45 -19.77
CA ALA A 159 5.49 17.11 -20.23
C ALA A 159 4.39 16.52 -21.13
N LYS A 160 3.12 16.72 -20.78
CA LYS A 160 1.99 16.32 -21.64
C LYS A 160 1.99 17.04 -22.98
N LYS A 161 2.27 18.33 -22.99
CA LYS A 161 2.31 19.11 -24.24
C LYS A 161 3.36 18.61 -25.23
N LEU A 162 4.47 18.04 -24.77
CA LEU A 162 5.52 17.47 -25.65
C LEU A 162 5.04 16.30 -26.50
N TYR A 163 3.97 15.62 -26.05
CA TYR A 163 3.42 14.44 -26.72
C TYR A 163 2.01 14.63 -27.24
N LYS A 164 1.51 15.89 -27.23
CA LYS A 164 0.12 16.18 -27.64
C LYS A 164 -0.18 15.80 -29.09
N GLU A 165 0.83 15.84 -29.96
CA GLU A 165 0.70 15.53 -31.39
C GLU A 165 1.14 14.08 -31.71
N ASP A 166 1.57 13.32 -30.74
CA ASP A 166 1.99 11.92 -30.91
C ASP A 166 0.83 10.97 -30.66
N GLU A 167 0.25 10.45 -31.74
CA GLU A 167 -0.89 9.52 -31.66
C GLU A 167 -0.55 8.20 -30.94
N ASN A 168 0.73 7.86 -30.84
CA ASN A 168 1.19 6.62 -30.18
C ASN A 168 1.41 6.77 -28.68
N VAL A 169 1.43 7.98 -28.12
CA VAL A 169 1.70 8.25 -26.71
C VAL A 169 0.51 8.97 -26.08
N SER A 170 -0.19 8.29 -25.20
CA SER A 170 -1.30 8.88 -24.47
C SER A 170 -0.82 9.75 -23.28
N GLU A 171 -1.67 10.68 -22.84
CA GLU A 171 -1.39 11.44 -21.61
C GLU A 171 -1.21 10.53 -20.38
N LEU A 172 -1.86 9.36 -20.37
CA LEU A 172 -1.72 8.38 -19.29
C LEU A 172 -0.31 7.78 -19.29
N ASP A 173 0.27 7.50 -20.45
CA ASP A 173 1.63 6.99 -20.59
C ASP A 173 2.66 8.01 -20.09
N VAL A 174 2.48 9.29 -20.46
CA VAL A 174 3.34 10.39 -19.99
C VAL A 174 3.25 10.54 -18.49
N ASN A 175 2.03 10.56 -17.92
CA ASN A 175 1.81 10.64 -16.50
C ASN A 175 2.44 9.46 -15.74
N PHE A 176 2.30 8.26 -16.28
CA PHE A 176 2.87 7.04 -15.69
C PHE A 176 4.39 7.14 -15.59
N GLU A 177 5.07 7.48 -16.69
CA GLU A 177 6.53 7.59 -16.70
C GLU A 177 7.04 8.79 -15.89
N LEU A 178 6.31 9.91 -15.87
CA LEU A 178 6.67 11.05 -15.04
C LEU A 178 6.56 10.72 -13.55
N LYS A 179 5.50 10.00 -13.13
CA LYS A 179 5.35 9.51 -11.76
C LYS A 179 6.44 8.51 -11.36
N ASN A 180 6.88 7.67 -12.27
CA ASN A 180 8.01 6.77 -12.04
C ASN A 180 9.32 7.55 -11.83
N LEU A 181 9.51 8.61 -12.60
CA LEU A 181 10.67 9.51 -12.44
C LEU A 181 10.61 10.25 -11.10
N GLU A 182 9.49 10.86 -10.74
CA GLU A 182 9.27 11.50 -9.44
C GLU A 182 9.59 10.53 -8.28
N LYS A 183 9.01 9.33 -8.34
CA LYS A 183 9.26 8.27 -7.34
C LYS A 183 10.76 7.95 -7.23
N THR A 184 11.44 7.83 -8.34
CA THR A 184 12.87 7.51 -8.37
C THR A 184 13.71 8.64 -7.74
N ILE A 185 13.43 9.90 -8.09
CA ILE A 185 14.09 11.07 -7.54
C ILE A 185 13.92 11.13 -6.02
N VAL A 186 12.67 11.10 -5.56
CA VAL A 186 12.33 11.23 -4.14
C VAL A 186 12.94 10.09 -3.31
N ARG A 187 12.76 8.84 -3.74
CA ARG A 187 13.31 7.69 -3.00
C ARG A 187 14.82 7.69 -2.95
N THR A 188 15.48 8.05 -4.06
CA THR A 188 16.94 8.14 -4.11
C THR A 188 17.45 9.24 -3.18
N ASP A 189 16.78 10.38 -3.15
CA ASP A 189 17.15 11.50 -2.28
C ASP A 189 16.99 11.14 -0.80
N ILE A 190 15.87 10.55 -0.40
CA ILE A 190 15.66 10.09 0.98
C ILE A 190 16.70 9.05 1.41
N LEU A 191 17.03 8.10 0.53
CA LEU A 191 18.05 7.08 0.84
C LEU A 191 19.45 7.67 1.03
N LYS A 192 19.81 8.68 0.22
CA LYS A 192 21.12 9.33 0.29
C LYS A 192 21.23 10.32 1.45
N ASN A 193 20.27 11.23 1.55
CA ASN A 193 20.35 12.39 2.44
C ASN A 193 19.65 12.15 3.79
N LYS A 194 18.90 11.05 3.94
CA LYS A 194 18.15 10.69 5.17
C LYS A 194 17.14 11.75 5.62
N ASN A 195 16.75 12.65 4.72
CA ASN A 195 15.75 13.69 4.93
C ASN A 195 14.50 13.41 4.11
N ARG A 196 13.33 13.69 4.68
CA ARG A 196 12.04 13.62 3.97
C ARG A 196 11.79 14.92 3.20
N ILE A 197 10.86 14.91 2.24
CA ILE A 197 10.53 16.05 1.37
C ILE A 197 10.19 17.32 2.17
N ASP A 198 9.52 17.16 3.31
CA ASP A 198 9.13 18.25 4.20
C ASP A 198 10.27 18.73 5.14
N GLY A 199 11.46 18.19 4.97
CA GLY A 199 12.66 18.54 5.73
C GLY A 199 12.82 17.81 7.05
N ARG A 200 11.88 16.90 7.42
CA ARG A 200 12.03 16.05 8.59
C ARG A 200 13.09 14.97 8.37
N GLY A 201 13.77 14.57 9.43
CA GLY A 201 14.59 13.37 9.46
C GLY A 201 13.73 12.08 9.45
N LEU A 202 14.37 10.92 9.42
CA LEU A 202 13.68 9.63 9.33
C LEU A 202 12.88 9.29 10.57
N SER A 203 13.31 9.75 11.74
CA SER A 203 12.67 9.48 13.04
C SER A 203 11.75 10.61 13.53
N ASP A 204 11.67 11.71 12.80
CA ASP A 204 10.88 12.87 13.23
C ASP A 204 9.39 12.59 13.05
N VAL A 205 8.62 12.92 14.09
CA VAL A 205 7.16 12.88 14.07
C VAL A 205 6.62 14.21 13.53
N ARG A 206 5.51 14.17 12.79
CA ARG A 206 4.81 15.41 12.39
C ARG A 206 4.29 16.15 13.62
N PRO A 207 4.29 17.50 13.63
CA PRO A 207 3.66 18.26 14.72
C PRO A 207 2.19 17.83 14.89
N ILE A 208 1.80 17.63 16.14
CA ILE A 208 0.43 17.29 16.51
C ILE A 208 -0.11 18.45 17.34
N MET A 209 -1.30 18.93 16.97
CA MET A 209 -2.06 19.94 17.71
C MET A 209 -3.48 19.42 17.93
N CYS A 210 -3.97 19.59 19.14
CA CYS A 210 -5.32 19.22 19.53
C CYS A 210 -6.01 20.41 20.18
N GLU A 211 -7.17 20.78 19.66
CA GLU A 211 -8.00 21.86 20.20
C GLU A 211 -9.39 21.31 20.51
N VAL A 212 -9.98 21.72 21.61
CA VAL A 212 -11.32 21.31 22.01
C VAL A 212 -12.24 22.52 22.09
N GLY A 213 -13.53 22.31 21.90
CA GLY A 213 -14.53 23.37 22.05
C GLY A 213 -14.46 24.43 20.93
N ILE A 214 -13.96 24.07 19.74
CA ILE A 214 -13.79 25.02 18.61
C ILE A 214 -15.10 25.44 17.95
N LEU A 215 -16.16 24.63 18.08
CA LEU A 215 -17.47 24.96 17.51
C LEU A 215 -18.44 25.36 18.64
N PRO A 216 -19.08 26.54 18.52
CA PRO A 216 -20.15 26.91 19.42
C PRO A 216 -21.42 26.11 19.13
N ARG A 217 -22.28 25.90 20.12
CA ARG A 217 -23.61 25.30 19.98
C ARG A 217 -23.66 23.82 19.56
N VAL A 218 -22.60 23.07 19.81
CA VAL A 218 -22.56 21.61 19.63
C VAL A 218 -22.32 20.91 20.98
N HIS A 219 -22.67 19.64 21.09
CA HIS A 219 -22.47 18.85 22.31
C HIS A 219 -20.99 18.73 22.70
N GLY A 220 -20.10 18.77 21.72
CA GLY A 220 -18.65 18.76 21.87
C GLY A 220 -18.00 18.88 20.49
N SER A 221 -16.78 19.40 20.47
CA SER A 221 -15.99 19.48 19.25
C SER A 221 -14.50 19.36 19.58
N ALA A 222 -13.76 18.73 18.70
CA ALA A 222 -12.31 18.65 18.77
C ALA A 222 -11.72 18.76 17.37
N LEU A 223 -10.60 19.47 17.26
CA LEU A 223 -9.79 19.51 16.06
C LEU A 223 -8.47 18.82 16.36
N PHE A 224 -8.15 17.82 15.57
CA PHE A 224 -6.87 17.14 15.59
C PHE A 224 -6.11 17.48 14.32
N THR A 225 -4.96 18.10 14.47
CA THR A 225 -4.10 18.46 13.33
C THR A 225 -2.78 17.72 13.42
N ARG A 226 -2.39 17.02 12.36
CA ARG A 226 -1.09 16.36 12.24
C ARG A 226 -0.38 16.87 11.00
N GLY A 227 0.61 17.76 11.20
CA GLY A 227 1.26 18.50 10.12
C GLY A 227 0.25 19.40 9.42
N GLU A 228 -0.04 19.12 8.14
CA GLU A 228 -0.98 19.88 7.31
C GLU A 228 -2.36 19.20 7.16
N THR A 229 -2.60 18.12 7.86
CA THR A 229 -3.86 17.36 7.77
C THR A 229 -4.71 17.58 8.98
#